data_c33c1def0b45b3824d1c74bae2360a68
#
_entry.id   c33c1def0b45b3824d1c74bae2360a68
#
_cell.length_a   1.000
_cell.length_b   1.000
_cell.length_c   1.000
_cell.angle_alpha   90.00
_cell.angle_beta   90.00
_cell.angle_gamma   90.00
#
_symmetry.space_group_name_H-M   'P 1'
#
loop_
_entity.id
_entity.type
_entity.pdbx_description
1 polymer ?
#
loop_
_entity_poly.entity_id
_entity_poly.type
_entity_poly.pdbx_seq_one_letter_code
_entity_poly.pdbx_strand_id
1 'polypeptide(L)' 'MAPRALVVVSEGSEELEAIGIIDILRRGKINVTVASIDKDVTVKCARGSVIVGSLFYLY' A
#
# COMPACT_ATOMS: atom_id res chain seq x y z
N MET A 1 8.77 11.80 -17.70
CA MET A 1 7.91 11.68 -16.50
C MET A 1 7.84 10.23 -16.08
N ALA A 2 8.11 9.94 -14.82
CA ALA A 2 8.03 8.57 -14.33
C ALA A 2 6.58 8.11 -14.22
N PRO A 3 6.26 6.87 -14.55
CA PRO A 3 4.94 6.32 -14.32
C PRO A 3 4.61 6.27 -12.83
N ARG A 4 3.32 6.32 -12.51
CA ARG A 4 2.84 6.31 -11.14
C ARG A 4 1.86 5.18 -10.94
N ALA A 5 1.85 4.63 -9.73
CA ALA A 5 0.91 3.59 -9.35
C ALA A 5 0.37 3.86 -7.95
N LEU A 6 -0.84 3.42 -7.71
CA LEU A 6 -1.50 3.48 -6.42
C LEU A 6 -1.71 2.05 -5.94
N VAL A 7 -1.14 1.73 -4.79
CA VAL A 7 -1.38 0.44 -4.14
C VAL A 7 -2.28 0.67 -2.94
N VAL A 8 -3.47 0.11 -2.98
CA VAL A 8 -4.48 0.29 -1.96
C VAL A 8 -4.36 -0.83 -0.93
N VAL A 9 -4.31 -0.46 0.34
CA VAL A 9 -4.26 -1.42 1.45
C VAL A 9 -5.38 -1.14 2.44
N SER A 10 -5.76 -2.17 3.16
CA SER A 10 -6.79 -2.09 4.18
C SER A 10 -6.52 -3.12 5.26
N GLU A 11 -7.24 -3.03 6.36
CA GLU A 11 -7.15 -4.01 7.44
C GLU A 11 -7.33 -5.42 6.90
N GLY A 12 -6.41 -6.30 7.22
CA GLY A 12 -6.45 -7.70 6.75
C GLY A 12 -5.78 -7.95 5.41
N SER A 13 -5.15 -6.95 4.79
CA SER A 13 -4.39 -7.15 3.56
C SER A 13 -3.35 -8.25 3.73
N GLU A 14 -3.11 -9.02 2.66
CA GLU A 14 -2.09 -10.06 2.67
C GLU A 14 -0.72 -9.41 2.52
N GLU A 15 0.15 -9.63 3.50
CA GLU A 15 1.44 -8.93 3.61
C GLU A 15 2.35 -9.15 2.42
N LEU A 16 2.52 -10.41 2.04
CA LEU A 16 3.44 -10.77 0.97
C LEU A 16 3.00 -10.16 -0.35
N GLU A 17 1.72 -10.20 -0.63
CA GLU A 17 1.18 -9.62 -1.86
C GLU A 17 1.32 -8.10 -1.87
N ALA A 18 0.91 -7.44 -0.79
CA ALA A 18 0.96 -5.97 -0.72
C ALA A 18 2.40 -5.46 -0.81
N ILE A 19 3.27 -5.95 0.05
CA ILE A 19 4.66 -5.47 0.12
C ILE A 19 5.44 -5.90 -1.12
N GLY A 20 5.20 -7.10 -1.63
CA GLY A 20 5.85 -7.59 -2.84
C GLY A 20 5.54 -6.74 -4.05
N ILE A 21 4.28 -6.37 -4.23
CA ILE A 21 3.88 -5.49 -5.34
C ILE A 21 4.54 -4.12 -5.23
N ILE A 22 4.52 -3.54 -4.03
CA ILE A 22 5.16 -2.23 -3.79
C ILE A 22 6.65 -2.29 -4.12
N ASP A 23 7.32 -3.33 -3.64
CA ASP A 23 8.76 -3.52 -3.85
C ASP A 23 9.09 -3.64 -5.34
N ILE A 24 8.40 -4.52 -6.04
CA ILE A 24 8.66 -4.77 -7.46
C ILE A 24 8.41 -3.52 -8.29
N LEU A 25 7.32 -2.82 -8.04
CA LEU A 25 7.01 -1.60 -8.78
C LEU A 25 8.08 -0.52 -8.57
N ARG A 26 8.52 -0.35 -7.34
CA ARG A 26 9.58 0.63 -7.03
C ARG A 26 10.92 0.25 -7.65
N ARG A 27 11.23 -1.02 -7.70
CA ARG A 27 12.44 -1.51 -8.38
C ARG A 27 12.38 -1.23 -9.87
N GLY A 28 11.18 -1.23 -10.45
CA GLY A 28 10.95 -0.88 -11.85
C GLY A 28 10.90 0.63 -12.11
N LYS A 29 11.28 1.47 -11.15
CA LYS A 29 11.29 2.93 -11.26
C LYS A 29 9.89 3.52 -11.40
N ILE A 30 8.89 2.84 -10.88
CA ILE A 30 7.53 3.35 -10.81
C ILE A 30 7.35 4.10 -9.49
N ASN A 31 6.75 5.28 -9.56
CA ASN A 31 6.49 6.09 -8.38
C ASN A 31 5.22 5.57 -7.71
N VAL A 32 5.38 4.90 -6.57
CA VAL A 32 4.27 4.20 -5.89
C VAL A 32 3.79 4.98 -4.69
N THR A 33 2.49 5.22 -4.64
CA THR A 33 1.81 5.69 -3.44
C THR A 33 1.09 4.49 -2.81
N VAL A 34 1.35 4.26 -1.52
CA VAL A 34 0.64 3.24 -0.73
C VAL A 34 -0.46 3.96 0.02
N ALA A 35 -1.72 3.64 -0.27
CA ALA A 35 -2.86 4.35 0.28
C ALA A 35 -3.74 3.44 1.11
N SER A 36 -4.00 3.83 2.35
CA SER A 36 -5.00 3.17 3.18
C SER A 36 -6.39 3.69 2.85
N ILE A 37 -7.33 2.79 2.65
CA ILE A 37 -8.74 3.15 2.48
C ILE A 37 -9.51 3.09 3.80
N ASP A 38 -8.83 2.72 4.87
CA ASP A 38 -9.41 2.74 6.22
C ASP A 38 -9.28 4.14 6.82
N LYS A 39 -9.76 4.31 8.05
CA LYS A 39 -9.72 5.60 8.74
C LYS A 39 -8.33 5.98 9.23
N ASP A 40 -7.38 5.05 9.19
CA ASP A 40 -6.03 5.27 9.68
C ASP A 40 -5.01 4.96 8.59
N VAL A 41 -3.88 5.67 8.60
CA VAL A 41 -2.77 5.40 7.71
C VAL A 41 -2.02 4.12 8.11
N THR A 42 -2.20 3.67 9.34
CA THR A 42 -1.59 2.45 9.87
C THR A 42 -2.54 1.29 9.62
N VAL A 43 -2.09 0.31 8.87
CA VAL A 43 -2.90 -0.84 8.46
C VAL A 43 -2.27 -2.11 9.01
N LYS A 44 -3.05 -2.88 9.76
CA LYS A 44 -2.61 -4.17 10.27
C LYS A 44 -2.98 -5.25 9.27
N CYS A 45 -1.98 -5.92 8.75
CA CYS A 45 -2.15 -6.97 7.75
C CYS A 45 -2.60 -8.29 8.38
N ALA A 46 -2.90 -9.27 7.54
CA ALA A 46 -3.52 -10.53 7.95
C ALA A 46 -2.71 -11.31 9.00
N ARG A 47 -1.37 -11.21 8.95
CA ARG A 47 -0.49 -11.92 9.89
C ARG A 47 0.15 -10.99 10.91
N GLY A 48 -0.40 -9.80 11.07
CA GLY A 48 0.02 -8.88 12.11
C GLY A 48 1.10 -7.88 11.72
N SER A 49 1.61 -7.94 10.51
CA SER A 49 2.54 -6.92 10.01
C SER A 49 1.81 -5.60 9.85
N VAL A 50 2.51 -4.50 10.06
CA VAL A 50 1.92 -3.18 10.02
C VAL A 50 2.51 -2.39 8.86
N ILE A 51 1.65 -1.84 8.03
CA ILE A 51 2.04 -0.94 6.94
C ILE A 51 1.55 0.45 7.29
N VAL A 52 2.41 1.44 7.10
CA VAL A 52 2.04 2.85 7.24
C VAL A 52 2.06 3.48 5.86
N GLY A 53 0.91 3.89 5.40
CA GLY A 53 0.76 4.51 4.09
C GLY A 53 0.22 5.93 4.20
N SER A 54 -0.37 6.40 3.12
CA SER A 54 -1.11 7.66 3.09
C SER A 54 -2.58 7.38 3.31
N LEU A 55 -3.29 8.33 3.89
CA LEU A 55 -4.73 8.21 4.07
C LEU A 55 -5.42 8.60 2.78
N PHE A 56 -6.42 7.79 2.37
CA PHE A 56 -7.15 8.05 1.15
C PHE A 56 -8.63 7.71 1.36
N TYR A 57 -9.49 8.71 1.22
CA TYR A 57 -10.94 8.53 1.32
C TYR A 57 -11.56 8.54 -0.07
N LEU A 58 -12.31 7.48 -0.37
CA LEU A 58 -13.14 7.41 -1.55
C LEU A 58 -14.59 7.58 -1.13
N TYR A 59 -15.17 8.70 -1.44
CA TYR A 59 -16.58 8.96 -1.18
C TYR A 59 -17.32 9.23 -2.47
#